data_b8a4496f37c5832701677a592fa7b0fd
#
_entry.id   b8a4496f37c5832701677a592fa7b0fd
#
_cell.length_a   1.000
_cell.length_b   1.000
_cell.length_c   1.000
_cell.angle_alpha   90.00
_cell.angle_beta   90.00
_cell.angle_gamma   90.00
#
_symmetry.space_group_name_H-M   'P 1'
#
loop_
_entity.id
_entity.type
_entity.pdbx_description
1 polymer ?
#
loop_
_entity_poly.entity_id
_entity_poly.type
_entity_poly.pdbx_seq_one_letter_code
_entity_poly.pdbx_strand_id
1 'polypeptide(L)' 'MKIKEIRVLGINELKQKSGELMEELFRLRIRHASGQLESTVMLGRFRKDIARINTVLKEKEAAS' A
#
# COMPACT_ATOMS: atom_id res chain seq x y z
N MET A 1 -2.92 -3.82 6.82
CA MET A 1 -3.17 -5.14 6.20
C MET A 1 -2.23 -6.19 6.79
N LYS A 2 -2.76 -7.36 7.05
CA LYS A 2 -1.94 -8.47 7.54
C LYS A 2 -1.26 -9.16 6.36
N ILE A 3 -0.02 -9.58 6.54
CA ILE A 3 0.74 -10.21 5.46
C ILE A 3 0.09 -11.50 4.95
N LYS A 4 -0.60 -12.23 5.80
CA LYS A 4 -1.34 -13.43 5.41
C LYS A 4 -2.46 -13.12 4.41
N GLU A 5 -3.14 -12.00 4.59
CA GLU A 5 -4.20 -11.54 3.68
C GLU A 5 -3.62 -11.15 2.32
N ILE A 6 -2.45 -10.54 2.34
CA ILE A 6 -1.76 -10.13 1.11
C ILE A 6 -1.30 -11.35 0.31
N ARG A 7 -0.79 -12.37 0.99
CA ARG A 7 -0.23 -13.56 0.34
C ARG A 7 -1.25 -14.43 -0.38
N VAL A 8 -2.53 -14.33 -0.01
CA VAL A 8 -3.59 -15.09 -0.71
C VAL A 8 -4.06 -14.41 -1.99
N LEU A 9 -3.68 -13.17 -2.23
CA LEU A 9 -4.06 -12.43 -3.42
C LEU A 9 -3.17 -12.82 -4.61
N GLY A 10 -3.75 -12.81 -5.81
CA GLY A 10 -3.00 -13.04 -7.03
C GLY A 10 -2.16 -11.82 -7.43
N ILE A 11 -1.24 -12.00 -8.38
CA ILE A 11 -0.35 -10.93 -8.84
C ILE A 11 -1.13 -9.73 -9.35
N ASN A 12 -2.17 -9.94 -10.17
CA ASN A 12 -2.97 -8.86 -10.72
C ASN A 12 -3.75 -8.12 -9.64
N GLU A 13 -4.29 -8.85 -8.66
CA GLU A 13 -4.99 -8.27 -7.53
C GLU A 13 -4.06 -7.42 -6.67
N LEU A 14 -2.83 -7.88 -6.47
CA LEU A 14 -1.83 -7.14 -5.71
C LEU A 14 -1.42 -5.85 -6.42
N LYS A 15 -1.25 -5.90 -7.74
CA LYS A 15 -0.93 -4.70 -8.53
C LYS A 15 -2.04 -3.68 -8.45
N GLN A 16 -3.29 -4.12 -8.55
CA GLN A 16 -4.44 -3.25 -8.43
C GLN A 16 -4.52 -2.62 -7.04
N LYS A 17 -4.33 -3.43 -6.00
CA LYS A 17 -4.36 -2.97 -4.62
C LYS A 17 -3.25 -1.95 -4.34
N SER A 18 -2.06 -2.21 -4.85
CA SER A 18 -0.93 -1.29 -4.74
C SER A 18 -1.25 0.06 -5.37
N GLY A 19 -1.84 0.05 -6.56
CA GLY A 19 -2.25 1.27 -7.25
C GLY A 19 -3.28 2.06 -6.46
N GLU A 20 -4.29 1.39 -5.91
CA GLU A 20 -5.33 2.02 -5.09
C GLU A 20 -4.72 2.68 -3.84
N LEU A 21 -3.83 1.98 -3.17
CA LEU A 21 -3.16 2.50 -1.97
C LEU A 21 -2.24 3.68 -2.30
N MET A 22 -1.59 3.66 -3.44
CA MET A 22 -0.76 4.79 -3.88
C MET A 22 -1.60 6.02 -4.15
N GLU A 23 -2.79 5.86 -4.72
CA GLU A 23 -3.72 6.98 -4.91
C GLU A 23 -4.17 7.56 -3.58
N GLU A 24 -4.52 6.70 -2.62
CA GLU A 24 -4.91 7.13 -1.29
C GLU A 24 -3.76 7.85 -0.57
N LEU A 25 -2.54 7.33 -0.73
CA LEU A 25 -1.35 7.98 -0.17
C LEU A 25 -1.17 9.38 -0.75
N PHE A 26 -1.36 9.53 -2.05
CA PHE A 26 -1.26 10.82 -2.71
C PHE A 26 -2.28 11.82 -2.15
N ARG A 27 -3.53 11.39 -1.99
CA ARG A 27 -4.58 12.23 -1.40
C ARG A 27 -4.25 12.64 0.02
N LEU A 28 -3.72 11.72 0.81
CA LEU A 28 -3.31 12.01 2.18
C LEU A 28 -2.15 12.98 2.24
N ARG A 29 -1.21 12.90 1.31
CA ARG A 29 -0.11 13.85 1.22
C ARG A 29 -0.61 15.27 0.97
N ILE A 30 -1.62 15.42 0.11
CA ILE A 30 -2.24 16.70 -0.15
C ILE A 30 -2.88 17.25 1.12
N ARG A 31 -3.62 16.43 1.86
CA ARG A 31 -4.24 16.82 3.13
C ARG A 31 -3.20 17.20 4.17
N HIS A 32 -2.11 16.45 4.23
CA HIS A 32 -1.03 16.73 5.17
C HIS A 32 -0.37 18.08 4.87
N ALA A 33 -0.16 18.37 3.60
CA ALA A 33 0.38 19.65 3.15
C ALA A 33 -0.55 20.82 3.51
N SER A 34 -1.86 20.55 3.64
CA SER A 34 -2.85 21.53 4.06
C SER A 34 -2.94 21.69 5.59
N GLY A 35 -2.09 21.01 6.34
CA GLY A 35 -2.01 21.15 7.79
C GLY A 35 -2.88 20.22 8.61
N GLN A 36 -3.45 19.17 8.02
CA GLN A 36 -4.26 18.19 8.75
C GLN A 36 -3.36 17.15 9.44
N LEU A 37 -3.27 17.25 10.76
CA LEU A 37 -2.36 16.41 11.56
C LEU A 37 -2.70 14.91 11.55
N GLU A 38 -3.98 14.57 11.43
CA GLU A 38 -4.44 13.17 11.41
C GLU A 38 -3.85 12.38 10.25
N SER A 39 -3.54 13.05 9.15
CA SER A 39 -2.96 12.41 7.97
C SER A 39 -1.59 11.80 8.23
N THR A 40 -0.85 12.30 9.21
CA THR A 40 0.52 11.83 9.49
C THR A 40 0.55 10.35 9.88
N VAL A 41 -0.36 9.93 10.76
CA VAL A 41 -0.45 8.53 11.19
C VAL A 41 -0.88 7.64 10.03
N MET A 42 -1.86 8.09 9.26
CA MET A 42 -2.37 7.33 8.12
C MET A 42 -1.34 7.20 7.01
N LEU A 43 -0.53 8.23 6.78
CA LEU A 43 0.57 8.15 5.82
C LEU A 43 1.52 7.00 6.14
N GLY A 44 1.88 6.87 7.41
CA GLY A 44 2.76 5.79 7.86
C GLY A 44 2.14 4.41 7.62
N ARG A 45 0.84 4.26 7.91
CA ARG A 45 0.12 3.01 7.69
C ARG A 45 0.08 2.62 6.22
N PHE A 46 -0.28 3.56 5.35
CA PHE A 46 -0.35 3.31 3.92
C PHE A 46 1.01 2.95 3.32
N ARG A 47 2.06 3.63 3.77
CA ARG A 47 3.42 3.31 3.33
C ARG A 47 3.82 1.89 3.70
N LYS A 48 3.51 1.45 4.91
CA LYS A 48 3.78 0.09 5.36
C LYS A 48 3.00 -0.94 4.56
N ASP A 49 1.73 -0.67 4.30
CA ASP A 49 0.89 -1.57 3.51
C ASP A 49 1.40 -1.70 2.08
N ILE A 50 1.77 -0.60 1.46
CA ILE A 50 2.34 -0.61 0.11
C ILE A 50 3.64 -1.40 0.08
N ALA A 51 4.51 -1.21 1.07
CA ALA A 51 5.77 -1.94 1.15
C ALA A 51 5.55 -3.45 1.29
N ARG A 52 4.58 -3.86 2.11
CA ARG A 52 4.22 -5.27 2.27
C ARG A 52 3.71 -5.87 0.96
N ILE A 53 2.83 -5.16 0.27
CA ILE A 53 2.28 -5.60 -1.01
C ILE A 53 3.40 -5.74 -2.04
N ASN A 54 4.29 -4.77 -2.12
CA ASN A 54 5.41 -4.81 -3.07
C ASN A 54 6.36 -5.96 -2.76
N THR A 55 6.61 -6.26 -1.49
CA THR A 55 7.43 -7.40 -1.08
C THR A 55 6.83 -8.71 -1.56
N VAL A 56 5.54 -8.92 -1.33
CA VAL A 56 4.85 -10.13 -1.74
C VAL A 56 4.78 -10.23 -3.27
N LEU A 57 4.57 -9.11 -3.96
CA LEU A 57 4.59 -9.05 -5.42
C LEU A 57 5.93 -9.55 -5.97
N LYS A 58 7.02 -9.07 -5.43
CA LYS A 58 8.36 -9.49 -5.85
C LYS A 58 8.57 -10.98 -5.60
N GLU A 59 8.12 -11.50 -4.46
CA GLU A 59 8.20 -12.92 -4.15
C GLU A 59 7.45 -13.75 -5.18
N LYS A 60 6.23 -13.35 -5.53
CA LYS A 60 5.39 -14.08 -6.48
C LYS A 60 5.93 -14.01 -7.90
N GLU A 61 6.43 -12.86 -8.31
CA GLU A 61 7.02 -12.68 -9.64
C GLU A 61 8.30 -13.50 -9.78
N ALA A 62 9.10 -13.58 -8.74
CA ALA A 62 10.32 -14.38 -8.75
C ALA A 62 10.02 -15.88 -8.77
N ALA A 63 8.89 -16.30 -8.22
CA ALA A 63 8.49 -17.70 -8.17
C ALA A 63 7.77 -18.18 -9.43
N SER A 64 7.32 -17.28 -10.29
CA SER A 64 6.54 -17.62 -11.49
C SER A 64 7.39 -17.95 -12.72
#